data_3c476d6efc4e351df1fc5e02c93d465f
#
_entry.id   3c476d6efc4e351df1fc5e02c93d465f
#
_cell.length_a   1.000
_cell.length_b   1.000
_cell.length_c   1.000
_cell.angle_alpha   90.00
_cell.angle_beta   90.00
_cell.angle_gamma   90.00
#
_symmetry.space_group_name_H-M   'P 1'
#
loop_
_entity.id
_entity.type
_entity.pdbx_description
1 polymer ?
#
loop_
_entity_poly.entity_id
_entity_poly.type
_entity_poly.pdbx_seq_one_letter_code
_entity_poly.pdbx_strand_id
1 'polypeptide(L)'
;MNEKNVVLLGESHFAFKNGVTQGILDTGFKCFNLSLGGTPSLQNLYELIRNKKLLENADLIITGSNTHDIAQYNSIDLFPKSYQVMNWLYKELYFLKKKIICFIAPTPQKWLNKNCVKYVNTLHIKLAIKYGFNVINVNKKHLESSYSLIQRDEAHDFDFIMRELGRNIANNIENFSFPKKINIINDNPQFYFYPIEKAINLNFTNFKFKQSWLCSEKVYCIKSKEVISFNKNTFNLNLLGIHLWNDSGICE
;
A
#
# COMPACT_ATOMS: atom_id res chain seq x y z
N MET A 1 14.99 15.42 -19.77
CA MET A 1 14.27 14.16 -19.49
C MET A 1 12.82 14.50 -19.27
N ASN A 2 11.87 13.75 -19.85
CA ASN A 2 10.46 13.99 -19.56
C ASN A 2 10.19 13.64 -18.10
N GLU A 3 9.44 14.49 -17.42
CA GLU A 3 9.02 14.29 -16.03
C GLU A 3 8.21 12.98 -15.91
N LYS A 4 8.64 12.08 -15.01
CA LYS A 4 7.99 10.78 -14.79
C LYS A 4 7.11 10.83 -13.54
N ASN A 5 6.04 10.04 -13.56
CA ASN A 5 5.11 9.91 -12.44
C ASN A 5 5.35 8.58 -11.72
N VAL A 6 5.73 8.64 -10.44
CA VAL A 6 5.89 7.48 -9.58
C VAL A 6 4.78 7.48 -8.53
N VAL A 7 4.11 6.34 -8.36
CA VAL A 7 3.06 6.16 -7.33
C VAL A 7 3.54 5.14 -6.30
N LEU A 8 3.42 5.50 -5.03
CA LEU A 8 3.72 4.63 -3.89
C LEU A 8 2.41 4.11 -3.28
N LEU A 9 2.29 2.80 -3.19
CA LEU A 9 1.22 2.08 -2.49
C LEU A 9 1.89 1.25 -1.38
N GLY A 10 1.90 1.73 -0.16
CA GLY A 10 2.67 1.02 0.84
C GLY A 10 2.32 1.35 2.29
N GLU A 11 3.21 0.96 3.13
CA GLU A 11 3.16 1.10 4.58
C GLU A 11 4.14 2.17 5.09
N SER A 12 4.48 2.09 6.38
CA SER A 12 5.33 3.08 7.05
C SER A 12 6.69 3.32 6.39
N HIS A 13 7.29 2.32 5.73
CA HIS A 13 8.56 2.48 5.02
C HIS A 13 8.51 3.55 3.91
N PHE A 14 7.34 3.78 3.33
CA PHE A 14 7.13 4.84 2.34
C PHE A 14 6.50 6.10 2.95
N ALA A 15 5.90 5.97 4.14
CA ALA A 15 5.19 7.07 4.79
C ALA A 15 6.12 8.13 5.40
N PHE A 16 7.42 7.91 5.49
CA PHE A 16 8.37 8.90 6.01
C PHE A 16 8.70 9.97 4.96
N LYS A 17 8.50 11.24 5.34
CA LYS A 17 8.64 12.39 4.44
C LYS A 17 10.02 12.46 3.76
N ASN A 18 11.08 12.23 4.52
CA ASN A 18 12.47 12.38 4.06
C ASN A 18 13.04 11.07 3.48
N GLY A 19 12.23 10.00 3.38
CA GLY A 19 12.62 8.70 2.87
C GLY A 19 12.48 8.56 1.35
N VAL A 20 11.87 7.46 0.90
CA VAL A 20 11.71 7.11 -0.53
C VAL A 20 11.07 8.23 -1.34
N THR A 21 10.02 8.86 -0.82
CA THR A 21 9.33 9.97 -1.49
C THR A 21 10.29 11.09 -1.85
N GLN A 22 11.07 11.55 -0.86
CA GLN A 22 12.04 12.62 -1.10
C GLN A 22 13.13 12.20 -2.08
N GLY A 23 13.59 10.95 -2.01
CA GLY A 23 14.57 10.42 -2.94
C GLY A 23 14.10 10.44 -4.40
N ILE A 24 12.84 10.12 -4.64
CA ILE A 24 12.23 10.21 -5.97
C ILE A 24 12.13 11.68 -6.43
N LEU A 25 11.64 12.57 -5.55
CA LEU A 25 11.52 14.00 -5.85
C LEU A 25 12.87 14.65 -6.17
N ASP A 26 13.96 14.24 -5.52
CA ASP A 26 15.32 14.74 -5.75
C ASP A 26 15.81 14.50 -7.20
N THR A 27 15.19 13.53 -7.92
CA THR A 27 15.53 13.25 -9.33
C THR A 27 14.75 14.11 -10.33
N GLY A 28 13.86 14.98 -9.86
CA GLY A 28 12.98 15.80 -10.70
C GLY A 28 11.73 15.07 -11.17
N PHE A 29 11.43 13.88 -10.65
CA PHE A 29 10.20 13.15 -10.94
C PHE A 29 9.08 13.56 -9.98
N LYS A 30 7.82 13.37 -10.39
CA LYS A 30 6.67 13.48 -9.50
C LYS A 30 6.50 12.20 -8.69
N CYS A 31 6.24 12.35 -7.41
CA CYS A 31 5.94 11.24 -6.51
C CYS A 31 4.57 11.44 -5.85
N PHE A 32 3.66 10.52 -6.11
CA PHE A 32 2.33 10.48 -5.49
C PHE A 32 2.34 9.39 -4.42
N ASN A 33 2.44 9.79 -3.18
CA ASN A 33 2.52 8.85 -2.07
C ASN A 33 1.13 8.60 -1.47
N LEU A 34 0.58 7.41 -1.74
CA LEU A 34 -0.69 6.91 -1.21
C LEU A 34 -0.49 5.94 -0.03
N SER A 35 0.71 5.91 0.53
CA SER A 35 1.06 4.99 1.62
C SER A 35 0.54 5.48 2.96
N LEU A 36 0.16 4.54 3.82
CA LEU A 36 -0.20 4.82 5.21
C LEU A 36 0.59 3.93 6.15
N GLY A 37 1.08 4.49 7.26
CA GLY A 37 1.75 3.70 8.29
C GLY A 37 0.82 2.68 8.94
N GLY A 38 1.34 1.50 9.26
CA GLY A 38 0.57 0.48 9.97
C GLY A 38 -0.44 -0.31 9.12
N THR A 39 -0.37 -0.27 7.80
CA THR A 39 -1.44 -0.78 6.94
C THR A 39 -1.02 -1.96 6.05
N PRO A 40 -1.89 -2.99 5.89
CA PRO A 40 -1.65 -4.18 5.09
C PRO A 40 -2.03 -4.01 3.62
N SER A 41 -1.88 -5.07 2.83
CA SER A 41 -2.27 -5.13 1.40
C SER A 41 -3.70 -4.68 1.11
N LEU A 42 -4.63 -4.83 2.05
CA LEU A 42 -6.02 -4.37 1.89
C LEU A 42 -6.09 -2.85 1.72
N GLN A 43 -5.27 -2.09 2.44
CA GLN A 43 -5.17 -0.64 2.29
C GLN A 43 -4.60 -0.27 0.90
N ASN A 44 -3.58 -0.99 0.44
CA ASN A 44 -3.03 -0.76 -0.89
C ASN A 44 -4.07 -1.03 -2.00
N LEU A 45 -4.89 -2.08 -1.84
CA LEU A 45 -6.02 -2.36 -2.73
C LEU A 45 -7.06 -1.22 -2.70
N TYR A 46 -7.39 -0.73 -1.51
CA TYR A 46 -8.31 0.40 -1.34
C TYR A 46 -7.80 1.65 -2.07
N GLU A 47 -6.53 2.03 -1.88
CA GLU A 47 -5.95 3.20 -2.54
C GLU A 47 -5.84 3.02 -4.07
N LEU A 48 -5.59 1.79 -4.53
CA LEU A 48 -5.60 1.48 -5.96
C LEU A 48 -6.98 1.74 -6.57
N ILE A 49 -8.04 1.24 -5.94
CA ILE A 49 -9.41 1.40 -6.44
C ILE A 49 -9.85 2.86 -6.39
N ARG A 50 -9.56 3.55 -5.28
CA ARG A 50 -9.90 4.95 -5.06
C ARG A 50 -9.20 5.89 -6.04
N ASN A 51 -7.94 5.61 -6.36
CA ASN A 51 -7.07 6.46 -7.17
C ASN A 51 -6.73 5.85 -8.54
N LYS A 52 -7.61 5.00 -9.08
CA LYS A 52 -7.35 4.23 -10.30
C LYS A 52 -6.80 5.07 -11.46
N LYS A 53 -7.39 6.24 -11.73
CA LYS A 53 -6.92 7.14 -12.80
C LYS A 53 -5.48 7.63 -12.60
N LEU A 54 -5.08 7.86 -11.36
CA LEU A 54 -3.70 8.26 -11.04
C LEU A 54 -2.73 7.12 -11.36
N LEU A 55 -3.07 5.89 -10.96
CA LEU A 55 -2.23 4.73 -11.23
C LEU A 55 -2.18 4.37 -12.72
N GLU A 56 -3.27 4.56 -13.47
CA GLU A 56 -3.30 4.39 -14.92
C GLU A 56 -2.37 5.38 -15.66
N ASN A 57 -2.05 6.53 -15.05
CA ASN A 57 -1.11 7.52 -15.58
C ASN A 57 0.30 7.43 -14.99
N ALA A 58 0.57 6.46 -14.12
CA ALA A 58 1.90 6.26 -13.56
C ALA A 58 2.88 5.68 -14.58
N ASP A 59 4.14 6.09 -14.52
CA ASP A 59 5.26 5.44 -15.22
C ASP A 59 5.79 4.25 -14.41
N LEU A 60 5.70 4.35 -13.07
CA LEU A 60 6.11 3.31 -12.14
C LEU A 60 5.18 3.28 -10.92
N ILE A 61 4.81 2.09 -10.48
CA ILE A 61 4.10 1.85 -9.23
C ILE A 61 4.99 1.01 -8.31
N ILE A 62 5.15 1.44 -7.06
CA ILE A 62 5.89 0.69 -6.05
C ILE A 62 4.88 0.26 -4.98
N THR A 63 4.76 -1.04 -4.71
CA THR A 63 3.86 -1.57 -3.68
C THR A 63 4.62 -2.39 -2.66
N GLY A 64 4.30 -2.22 -1.37
CA GLY A 64 4.91 -2.97 -0.27
C GLY A 64 4.09 -2.85 1.00
N SER A 65 3.81 -3.99 1.64
CA SER A 65 2.99 -4.10 2.86
C SER A 65 3.33 -5.33 3.69
N ASN A 66 4.43 -6.00 3.38
CA ASN A 66 4.74 -7.30 3.96
C ASN A 66 4.83 -7.30 5.49
N THR A 67 5.34 -6.25 6.12
CA THR A 67 5.47 -6.20 7.58
C THR A 67 4.11 -6.12 8.26
N HIS A 68 3.17 -5.37 7.70
CA HIS A 68 1.82 -5.26 8.25
C HIS A 68 0.91 -6.41 7.85
N ASP A 69 1.12 -7.04 6.70
CA ASP A 69 0.49 -8.32 6.37
C ASP A 69 0.94 -9.43 7.33
N ILE A 70 2.23 -9.45 7.74
CA ILE A 70 2.73 -10.35 8.78
C ILE A 70 2.03 -10.08 10.12
N ALA A 71 1.86 -8.81 10.50
CA ALA A 71 1.23 -8.44 11.75
C ALA A 71 -0.26 -8.81 11.79
N GLN A 72 -0.98 -8.60 10.68
CA GLN A 72 -2.42 -8.84 10.58
C GLN A 72 -2.75 -10.33 10.40
N TYR A 73 -1.94 -11.08 9.63
CA TYR A 73 -2.18 -12.47 9.31
C TYR A 73 -1.20 -13.40 10.05
N ASN A 74 -1.12 -13.25 11.37
CA ASN A 74 -0.12 -13.88 12.22
C ASN A 74 -0.47 -15.30 12.68
N SER A 75 -1.62 -15.85 12.27
CA SER A 75 -2.04 -17.21 12.55
C SER A 75 -2.30 -18.00 11.26
N ILE A 76 -2.17 -19.34 11.35
CA ILE A 76 -2.36 -20.23 10.21
C ILE A 76 -3.78 -20.13 9.62
N ASP A 77 -4.78 -19.90 10.46
CA ASP A 77 -6.18 -19.80 10.05
C ASP A 77 -6.47 -18.55 9.19
N LEU A 78 -5.59 -17.55 9.29
CA LEU A 78 -5.70 -16.31 8.51
C LEU A 78 -4.95 -16.37 7.17
N PHE A 79 -4.10 -17.38 6.94
CA PHE A 79 -3.32 -17.50 5.71
C PHE A 79 -4.18 -17.54 4.42
N PRO A 80 -5.33 -18.23 4.37
CA PRO A 80 -6.19 -18.17 3.17
C PRO A 80 -6.70 -16.77 2.89
N LYS A 81 -7.06 -16.00 3.93
CA LYS A 81 -7.52 -14.61 3.79
C LYS A 81 -6.39 -13.70 3.31
N SER A 82 -5.18 -13.86 3.84
CA SER A 82 -4.02 -13.10 3.39
C SER A 82 -3.71 -13.36 1.91
N TYR A 83 -3.71 -14.61 1.49
CA TYR A 83 -3.54 -14.98 0.09
C TYR A 83 -4.60 -14.32 -0.80
N GLN A 84 -5.86 -14.38 -0.40
CA GLN A 84 -6.97 -13.80 -1.16
C GLN A 84 -6.79 -12.30 -1.38
N VAL A 85 -6.54 -11.54 -0.31
CA VAL A 85 -6.38 -10.09 -0.38
C VAL A 85 -5.15 -9.70 -1.20
N MET A 86 -4.01 -10.33 -0.95
CA MET A 86 -2.80 -10.07 -1.72
C MET A 86 -2.99 -10.42 -3.20
N ASN A 87 -3.63 -11.56 -3.52
CA ASN A 87 -3.87 -11.94 -4.91
C ASN A 87 -4.82 -10.97 -5.61
N TRP A 88 -5.84 -10.44 -4.93
CA TRP A 88 -6.69 -9.38 -5.47
C TRP A 88 -5.88 -8.14 -5.82
N LEU A 89 -5.08 -7.64 -4.88
CA LEU A 89 -4.22 -6.47 -5.11
C LEU A 89 -3.29 -6.67 -6.31
N TYR A 90 -2.55 -7.79 -6.34
CA TYR A 90 -1.57 -8.06 -7.39
C TYR A 90 -2.24 -8.24 -8.75
N LYS A 91 -3.42 -8.83 -8.80
CA LYS A 91 -4.19 -8.98 -10.02
C LYS A 91 -4.68 -7.63 -10.54
N GLU A 92 -5.25 -6.76 -9.69
CA GLU A 92 -5.64 -5.40 -10.09
C GLU A 92 -4.43 -4.60 -10.61
N LEU A 93 -3.29 -4.67 -9.92
CA LEU A 93 -2.04 -4.05 -10.35
C LEU A 93 -1.60 -4.57 -11.73
N TYR A 94 -1.68 -5.88 -11.96
CA TYR A 94 -1.31 -6.49 -13.25
C TYR A 94 -2.13 -5.93 -14.41
N PHE A 95 -3.44 -5.75 -14.22
CA PHE A 95 -4.33 -5.23 -15.28
C PHE A 95 -4.13 -3.75 -15.57
N LEU A 96 -3.42 -2.99 -14.75
CA LEU A 96 -2.98 -1.63 -15.08
C LEU A 96 -1.92 -1.59 -16.20
N LYS A 97 -1.20 -2.70 -16.44
CA LYS A 97 -0.14 -2.80 -17.48
C LYS A 97 0.96 -1.75 -17.32
N LYS A 98 1.35 -1.48 -16.09
CA LYS A 98 2.40 -0.51 -15.73
C LYS A 98 3.66 -1.23 -15.26
N LYS A 99 4.81 -0.54 -15.23
CA LYS A 99 5.99 -1.02 -14.50
C LYS A 99 5.65 -1.08 -13.02
N ILE A 100 5.85 -2.23 -12.39
CA ILE A 100 5.50 -2.46 -10.99
C ILE A 100 6.70 -3.03 -10.25
N ILE A 101 6.97 -2.48 -9.07
CA ILE A 101 7.94 -3.01 -8.10
C ILE A 101 7.17 -3.54 -6.90
N CYS A 102 7.38 -4.80 -6.58
CA CYS A 102 7.05 -5.39 -5.29
C CYS A 102 8.23 -5.14 -4.35
N PHE A 103 8.02 -4.32 -3.34
CA PHE A 103 9.00 -4.00 -2.32
C PHE A 103 8.78 -4.89 -1.10
N ILE A 104 9.83 -5.61 -0.68
CA ILE A 104 9.83 -6.42 0.53
C ILE A 104 10.68 -5.69 1.58
N ALA A 105 9.99 -5.05 2.50
CA ALA A 105 10.59 -4.31 3.60
C ALA A 105 11.30 -5.23 4.59
N PRO A 106 12.29 -4.74 5.36
CA PRO A 106 12.93 -5.49 6.43
C PRO A 106 11.90 -5.98 7.46
N THR A 107 12.02 -7.22 7.88
CA THR A 107 11.18 -7.76 8.94
C THR A 107 11.83 -7.48 10.30
N PRO A 108 11.09 -6.95 11.29
CA PRO A 108 11.61 -6.77 12.63
C PRO A 108 12.26 -8.04 13.19
N GLN A 109 13.45 -7.92 13.76
CA GLN A 109 14.24 -9.08 14.22
C GLN A 109 13.45 -10.00 15.18
N LYS A 110 12.65 -9.42 16.07
CA LYS A 110 11.79 -10.16 17.01
C LYS A 110 10.72 -11.03 16.34
N TRP A 111 10.46 -10.85 15.05
CA TRP A 111 9.46 -11.63 14.29
C TRP A 111 10.07 -12.72 13.43
N LEU A 112 11.38 -12.73 13.20
CA LEU A 112 12.04 -13.61 12.23
C LEU A 112 11.76 -15.10 12.44
N ASN A 113 11.56 -15.52 13.69
CA ASN A 113 11.26 -16.92 14.03
C ASN A 113 9.78 -17.31 13.86
N LYS A 114 8.91 -16.38 13.47
CA LYS A 114 7.49 -16.68 13.27
C LYS A 114 7.26 -17.30 11.89
N ASN A 115 6.51 -18.39 11.83
CA ASN A 115 6.17 -19.06 10.58
C ASN A 115 5.44 -18.15 9.58
N CYS A 116 4.61 -17.22 10.06
CA CYS A 116 3.91 -16.25 9.24
C CYS A 116 4.86 -15.33 8.45
N VAL A 117 6.03 -14.99 8.98
CA VAL A 117 7.03 -14.16 8.29
C VAL A 117 7.49 -14.81 7.00
N LYS A 118 7.92 -16.07 7.09
CA LYS A 118 8.36 -16.83 5.91
C LYS A 118 7.22 -17.00 4.91
N TYR A 119 6.01 -17.29 5.40
CA TYR A 119 4.83 -17.45 4.56
C TYR A 119 4.50 -16.17 3.81
N VAL A 120 4.31 -15.05 4.51
CA VAL A 120 3.88 -13.78 3.92
C VAL A 120 4.93 -13.22 2.94
N ASN A 121 6.20 -13.16 3.34
CA ASN A 121 7.27 -12.69 2.45
C ASN A 121 7.38 -13.57 1.19
N THR A 122 7.28 -14.89 1.34
CA THR A 122 7.30 -15.83 0.19
C THR A 122 6.08 -15.61 -0.70
N LEU A 123 4.91 -15.34 -0.13
CA LEU A 123 3.68 -15.10 -0.87
C LEU A 123 3.78 -13.84 -1.73
N HIS A 124 4.25 -12.72 -1.17
CA HIS A 124 4.49 -11.50 -1.95
C HIS A 124 5.43 -11.75 -3.13
N ILE A 125 6.56 -12.43 -2.89
CA ILE A 125 7.54 -12.76 -3.93
C ILE A 125 6.93 -13.67 -5.00
N LYS A 126 6.20 -14.72 -4.61
CA LYS A 126 5.55 -15.64 -5.55
C LYS A 126 4.49 -14.94 -6.40
N LEU A 127 3.69 -14.07 -5.81
CA LEU A 127 2.71 -13.26 -6.55
C LEU A 127 3.39 -12.28 -7.49
N ALA A 128 4.46 -11.61 -7.06
CA ALA A 128 5.23 -10.74 -7.94
C ALA A 128 5.80 -11.49 -9.15
N ILE A 129 6.38 -12.67 -8.93
CA ILE A 129 6.89 -13.52 -10.02
C ILE A 129 5.74 -13.98 -10.93
N LYS A 130 4.61 -14.45 -10.37
CA LYS A 130 3.44 -14.89 -11.12
C LYS A 130 2.94 -13.82 -12.09
N TYR A 131 2.86 -12.58 -11.62
CA TYR A 131 2.37 -11.45 -12.42
C TYR A 131 3.48 -10.71 -13.20
N GLY A 132 4.72 -11.15 -13.08
CA GLY A 132 5.86 -10.57 -13.81
C GLY A 132 6.28 -9.20 -13.32
N PHE A 133 6.13 -8.92 -12.02
CA PHE A 133 6.57 -7.67 -11.40
C PHE A 133 8.05 -7.71 -11.06
N ASN A 134 8.67 -6.55 -11.02
CA ASN A 134 10.02 -6.40 -10.48
C ASN A 134 9.99 -6.57 -8.96
N VAL A 135 11.06 -7.09 -8.36
CA VAL A 135 11.15 -7.31 -6.92
C VAL A 135 12.38 -6.60 -6.35
N ILE A 136 12.18 -5.76 -5.35
CA ILE A 136 13.24 -5.22 -4.51
C ILE A 136 13.08 -5.84 -3.13
N ASN A 137 13.99 -6.77 -2.78
CA ASN A 137 13.93 -7.49 -1.52
C ASN A 137 15.00 -6.98 -0.55
N VAL A 138 14.66 -5.91 0.19
CA VAL A 138 15.54 -5.33 1.21
C VAL A 138 15.66 -6.28 2.40
N ASN A 139 14.58 -6.99 2.76
CA ASN A 139 14.60 -7.97 3.84
C ASN A 139 15.69 -9.04 3.65
N LYS A 140 15.85 -9.55 2.42
CA LYS A 140 16.91 -10.52 2.13
C LYS A 140 18.30 -9.93 2.37
N LYS A 141 18.52 -8.69 1.96
CA LYS A 141 19.78 -7.99 2.17
C LYS A 141 20.10 -7.75 3.64
N HIS A 142 19.09 -7.40 4.43
CA HIS A 142 19.22 -7.27 5.88
C HIS A 142 19.58 -8.58 6.58
N LEU A 143 19.08 -9.72 6.10
CA LEU A 143 19.42 -11.04 6.64
C LEU A 143 20.82 -11.51 6.24
N GLU A 144 21.29 -11.12 5.06
CA GLU A 144 22.61 -11.52 4.51
C GLU A 144 23.77 -10.65 5.00
N SER A 145 23.51 -9.48 5.52
CA SER A 145 24.51 -8.51 5.93
C SER A 145 24.09 -7.86 7.25
N SER A 146 25.06 -7.47 8.09
CA SER A 146 24.80 -6.83 9.39
C SER A 146 24.16 -5.42 9.26
N TYR A 147 23.18 -5.26 8.38
CA TYR A 147 22.48 -3.99 8.12
C TYR A 147 21.64 -3.50 9.31
N SER A 148 21.50 -4.27 10.38
CA SER A 148 20.88 -3.80 11.63
C SER A 148 21.51 -2.49 12.17
N LEU A 149 22.73 -2.20 11.77
CA LEU A 149 23.44 -0.96 12.15
C LEU A 149 22.89 0.30 11.44
N ILE A 150 22.13 0.15 10.36
CA ILE A 150 21.55 1.27 9.60
C ILE A 150 20.05 1.42 9.82
N GLN A 151 19.50 0.68 10.78
CA GLN A 151 18.12 0.82 11.18
C GLN A 151 17.95 1.94 12.22
N ARG A 152 16.94 2.78 12.00
CA ARG A 152 16.54 3.83 12.95
C ARG A 152 15.87 3.24 14.19
N ASP A 153 15.08 2.20 13.96
CA ASP A 153 14.35 1.46 14.98
C ASP A 153 14.23 -0.01 14.58
N GLU A 154 13.49 -0.81 15.33
CA GLU A 154 13.34 -2.26 15.09
C GLU A 154 12.74 -2.62 13.71
N ALA A 155 12.09 -1.69 13.03
CA ALA A 155 11.35 -1.95 11.80
C ALA A 155 11.81 -1.11 10.61
N HIS A 156 12.41 0.07 10.85
CA HIS A 156 12.64 1.04 9.80
C HIS A 156 14.11 1.39 9.68
N ASP A 157 14.56 1.50 8.45
CA ASP A 157 15.89 2.04 8.13
C ASP A 157 15.90 3.56 8.33
N PHE A 158 17.11 4.13 8.48
CA PHE A 158 17.26 5.58 8.52
C PHE A 158 16.73 6.24 7.24
N ASP A 159 16.15 7.42 7.38
CA ASP A 159 15.56 8.18 6.28
C ASP A 159 16.56 8.38 5.11
N PHE A 160 17.83 8.62 5.39
CA PHE A 160 18.84 8.83 4.34
C PHE A 160 19.07 7.57 3.48
N ILE A 161 18.96 6.36 4.07
CA ILE A 161 19.05 5.08 3.34
C ILE A 161 17.85 4.93 2.42
N MET A 162 16.65 5.17 2.96
CA MET A 162 15.42 5.07 2.17
C MET A 162 15.33 6.15 1.10
N ARG A 163 15.90 7.34 1.36
CA ARG A 163 16.01 8.42 0.37
C ARG A 163 16.94 8.03 -0.77
N GLU A 164 18.09 7.45 -0.46
CA GLU A 164 19.01 6.97 -1.49
C GLU A 164 18.41 5.82 -2.31
N LEU A 165 17.67 4.92 -1.66
CA LEU A 165 16.91 3.88 -2.35
C LEU A 165 15.89 4.48 -3.34
N GLY A 166 15.13 5.49 -2.91
CA GLY A 166 14.18 6.20 -3.76
C GLY A 166 14.84 6.85 -4.97
N ARG A 167 15.98 7.51 -4.76
CA ARG A 167 16.81 8.12 -5.82
C ARG A 167 17.30 7.08 -6.82
N ASN A 168 17.81 5.95 -6.31
CA ASN A 168 18.30 4.85 -7.14
C ASN A 168 17.20 4.20 -7.95
N ILE A 169 16.01 3.99 -7.38
CA ILE A 169 14.84 3.48 -8.11
C ILE A 169 14.46 4.44 -9.25
N ALA A 170 14.36 5.73 -8.97
CA ALA A 170 13.98 6.72 -9.98
C ALA A 170 15.01 6.80 -11.11
N ASN A 171 16.31 6.87 -10.79
CA ASN A 171 17.37 6.92 -11.80
C ASN A 171 17.45 5.66 -12.69
N ASN A 172 16.93 4.53 -12.19
CA ASN A 172 16.91 3.26 -12.91
C ASN A 172 15.52 2.87 -13.44
N ILE A 173 14.59 3.81 -13.54
CA ILE A 173 13.20 3.53 -13.93
C ILE A 173 13.09 2.80 -15.28
N GLU A 174 14.00 3.05 -16.21
CA GLU A 174 13.97 2.41 -17.51
C GLU A 174 14.45 0.96 -17.49
N ASN A 175 15.19 0.56 -16.47
CA ASN A 175 15.67 -0.81 -16.30
C ASN A 175 14.57 -1.76 -15.75
N PHE A 176 13.47 -1.23 -15.21
CA PHE A 176 12.37 -2.06 -14.75
C PHE A 176 11.52 -2.53 -15.93
N SER A 177 11.17 -3.81 -15.89
CA SER A 177 10.34 -4.44 -16.92
C SER A 177 8.86 -4.20 -16.68
N PHE A 178 8.09 -4.13 -17.76
CA PHE A 178 6.64 -4.27 -17.70
C PHE A 178 6.24 -5.70 -17.35
N PRO A 179 5.06 -5.91 -16.74
CA PRO A 179 4.50 -7.23 -16.49
C PRO A 179 4.47 -8.07 -17.78
N LYS A 180 4.92 -9.32 -17.68
CA LYS A 180 4.85 -10.25 -18.81
C LYS A 180 3.39 -10.58 -19.14
N LYS A 181 3.08 -10.69 -20.44
CA LYS A 181 1.75 -11.15 -20.86
C LYS A 181 1.53 -12.58 -20.40
N ILE A 182 0.52 -12.80 -19.56
CA ILE A 182 0.05 -14.11 -19.12
C ILE A 182 -1.43 -14.28 -19.50
N ASN A 183 -1.83 -15.52 -19.74
CA ASN A 183 -3.22 -15.81 -20.12
C ASN A 183 -4.07 -15.99 -18.84
N ILE A 184 -4.54 -14.85 -18.30
CA ILE A 184 -5.43 -14.81 -17.15
C ILE A 184 -6.57 -13.83 -17.40
N ILE A 185 -7.69 -14.08 -16.77
CA ILE A 185 -8.83 -13.16 -16.70
C ILE A 185 -8.82 -12.45 -15.33
N ASN A 186 -9.42 -11.29 -15.28
CA ASN A 186 -9.69 -10.64 -13.99
C ASN A 186 -10.97 -11.25 -13.40
N ASP A 187 -10.80 -12.26 -12.55
CA ASP A 187 -11.88 -12.92 -11.80
C ASP A 187 -12.00 -12.38 -10.37
N ASN A 188 -11.37 -11.22 -10.09
CA ASN A 188 -11.58 -10.53 -8.84
C ASN A 188 -13.04 -10.11 -8.67
N PRO A 189 -13.55 -10.01 -7.44
CA PRO A 189 -14.78 -9.29 -7.19
C PRO A 189 -14.71 -7.88 -7.79
N GLN A 190 -15.86 -7.34 -8.21
CA GLN A 190 -15.90 -5.95 -8.63
C GLN A 190 -15.79 -5.05 -7.40
N PHE A 191 -14.68 -4.32 -7.29
CA PHE A 191 -14.43 -3.41 -6.17
C PHE A 191 -14.98 -2.02 -6.47
N TYR A 192 -15.54 -1.40 -5.44
CA TYR A 192 -16.04 -0.03 -5.49
C TYR A 192 -15.51 0.77 -4.31
N PHE A 193 -15.05 1.98 -4.59
CA PHE A 193 -14.90 3.01 -3.59
C PHE A 193 -16.21 3.80 -3.49
N TYR A 194 -16.75 3.90 -2.28
CA TYR A 194 -17.96 4.64 -2.03
C TYR A 194 -17.65 5.84 -1.11
N PRO A 195 -17.64 7.07 -1.64
CA PRO A 195 -17.39 8.26 -0.84
C PRO A 195 -18.48 8.45 0.21
N ILE A 196 -18.09 8.82 1.43
CA ILE A 196 -19.04 9.03 2.52
C ILE A 196 -20.10 10.09 2.18
N GLU A 197 -19.79 11.08 1.35
CA GLU A 197 -20.71 12.13 0.90
C GLU A 197 -21.90 11.61 0.10
N LYS A 198 -21.84 10.37 -0.38
CA LYS A 198 -22.98 9.70 -1.06
C LYS A 198 -23.97 9.05 -0.11
N ALA A 199 -23.70 9.05 1.19
CA ALA A 199 -24.68 8.58 2.17
C ALA A 199 -25.88 9.53 2.23
N ILE A 200 -27.09 8.94 2.36
CA ILE A 200 -28.36 9.68 2.18
C ILE A 200 -28.82 10.44 3.43
N ASN A 201 -28.26 10.15 4.58
CA ASN A 201 -28.70 10.70 5.87
C ASN A 201 -27.65 11.51 6.59
N LEU A 202 -26.65 12.05 5.85
CA LEU A 202 -25.58 12.81 6.48
C LEU A 202 -25.98 14.26 6.76
N ASN A 203 -25.54 14.75 7.92
CA ASN A 203 -25.54 16.17 8.22
C ASN A 203 -24.23 16.79 7.71
N PHE A 204 -24.31 17.60 6.66
CA PHE A 204 -23.15 18.22 6.02
C PHE A 204 -22.33 19.12 6.94
N THR A 205 -22.90 19.61 8.04
CA THR A 205 -22.17 20.41 9.05
C THR A 205 -21.14 19.58 9.82
N ASN A 206 -21.26 18.25 9.82
CA ASN A 206 -20.33 17.36 10.50
C ASN A 206 -19.09 16.98 9.66
N PHE A 207 -18.97 17.51 8.45
CA PHE A 207 -17.75 17.32 7.66
C PHE A 207 -16.66 18.29 8.11
N LYS A 208 -15.43 17.77 8.21
CA LYS A 208 -14.21 18.54 8.50
C LYS A 208 -13.11 18.14 7.54
N PHE A 209 -12.22 19.08 7.24
CA PHE A 209 -10.97 18.75 6.55
C PHE A 209 -9.91 18.37 7.57
N LYS A 210 -9.26 17.23 7.34
CA LYS A 210 -8.12 16.75 8.09
C LYS A 210 -6.92 16.66 7.15
N GLN A 211 -5.77 17.07 7.63
CA GLN A 211 -4.55 17.12 6.85
C GLN A 211 -3.37 16.53 7.61
N SER A 212 -2.61 15.70 6.94
CA SER A 212 -1.27 15.27 7.31
C SER A 212 -0.29 15.68 6.21
N TRP A 213 0.98 15.38 6.37
CA TRP A 213 1.94 15.59 5.28
C TRP A 213 1.73 14.63 4.10
N LEU A 214 1.06 13.48 4.32
CA LEU A 214 0.78 12.45 3.32
C LEU A 214 -0.50 12.72 2.54
N CYS A 215 -1.56 13.15 3.22
CA CYS A 215 -2.87 13.27 2.61
C CYS A 215 -3.69 14.39 3.24
N SER A 216 -4.67 14.85 2.49
CA SER A 216 -5.72 15.74 2.96
C SER A 216 -7.06 15.09 2.67
N GLU A 217 -7.87 14.89 3.70
CA GLU A 217 -9.13 14.17 3.62
C GLU A 217 -10.29 14.99 4.17
N LYS A 218 -11.42 14.88 3.49
CA LYS A 218 -12.70 15.34 4.01
C LYS A 218 -13.32 14.20 4.82
N VAL A 219 -13.40 14.37 6.11
CA VAL A 219 -13.90 13.36 7.04
C VAL A 219 -15.25 13.74 7.62
N TYR A 220 -16.09 12.76 7.85
CA TYR A 220 -17.36 12.91 8.54
C TYR A 220 -17.20 12.53 10.01
N CYS A 221 -17.58 13.43 10.92
CA CYS A 221 -17.52 13.18 12.36
C CYS A 221 -18.78 12.45 12.79
N ILE A 222 -18.66 11.12 13.00
CA ILE A 222 -19.77 10.27 13.45
C ILE A 222 -19.99 10.50 14.95
N LYS A 223 -21.25 10.71 15.34
CA LYS A 223 -21.66 10.75 16.75
C LYS A 223 -21.98 9.35 17.23
N SER A 224 -21.87 9.14 18.54
CA SER A 224 -22.30 7.88 19.18
C SER A 224 -23.73 7.53 18.77
N LYS A 225 -23.95 6.26 18.37
CA LYS A 225 -25.21 5.70 17.86
C LYS A 225 -25.72 6.30 16.55
N GLU A 226 -24.97 7.13 15.85
CA GLU A 226 -25.32 7.59 14.53
C GLU A 226 -25.21 6.45 13.51
N VAL A 227 -26.23 6.30 12.67
CA VAL A 227 -26.27 5.28 11.61
C VAL A 227 -26.05 5.97 10.28
N ILE A 228 -25.07 5.48 9.50
CA ILE A 228 -24.82 5.96 8.15
C ILE A 228 -25.57 5.05 7.18
N SER A 229 -26.43 5.64 6.35
CA SER A 229 -27.25 4.90 5.38
C SER A 229 -26.86 5.25 3.96
N PHE A 230 -26.83 4.24 3.12
CA PHE A 230 -26.58 4.37 1.69
C PHE A 230 -27.82 3.97 0.88
N ASN A 231 -27.93 4.43 -0.35
CA ASN A 231 -29.09 4.17 -1.19
C ASN A 231 -29.29 2.65 -1.45
N LYS A 232 -30.54 2.19 -1.50
CA LYS A 232 -30.93 0.77 -1.64
C LYS A 232 -30.33 0.03 -2.82
N ASN A 233 -29.92 0.72 -3.88
CA ASN A 233 -29.27 0.11 -5.05
C ASN A 233 -27.84 -0.45 -4.80
N THR A 234 -27.34 -0.32 -3.55
CA THR A 234 -26.08 -0.93 -3.11
C THR A 234 -26.27 -2.30 -2.45
N PHE A 235 -27.49 -2.85 -2.45
CA PHE A 235 -27.78 -4.17 -1.86
C PHE A 235 -27.18 -5.29 -2.71
N ASN A 236 -26.35 -6.10 -2.12
CA ASN A 236 -25.52 -7.23 -2.55
C ASN A 236 -24.01 -6.90 -2.56
N LEU A 237 -23.59 -5.80 -1.90
CA LEU A 237 -22.19 -5.51 -1.71
C LEU A 237 -21.72 -6.02 -0.35
N ASN A 238 -20.53 -6.63 -0.32
CA ASN A 238 -19.86 -6.95 0.92
C ASN A 238 -18.95 -5.79 1.31
N LEU A 239 -19.08 -5.29 2.53
CA LEU A 239 -18.18 -4.29 3.07
C LEU A 239 -16.83 -4.92 3.36
N LEU A 240 -15.76 -4.45 2.70
CA LEU A 240 -14.39 -4.92 2.91
C LEU A 240 -13.65 -4.09 3.95
N GLY A 241 -13.97 -2.81 4.07
CA GLY A 241 -13.32 -1.91 5.01
C GLY A 241 -13.93 -0.53 5.05
N ILE A 242 -13.59 0.22 6.06
CA ILE A 242 -13.97 1.62 6.24
C ILE A 242 -12.69 2.41 6.47
N HIS A 243 -12.51 3.51 5.73
CA HIS A 243 -11.41 4.42 5.95
C HIS A 243 -11.77 5.38 7.09
N LEU A 244 -11.01 5.31 8.18
CA LEU A 244 -11.21 6.15 9.34
C LEU A 244 -10.01 7.09 9.51
N TRP A 245 -10.29 8.31 9.94
CA TRP A 245 -9.26 9.22 10.43
C TRP A 245 -9.19 9.09 11.94
N ASN A 246 -8.09 8.55 12.42
CA ASN A 246 -7.87 8.46 13.87
C ASN A 246 -7.32 9.81 14.37
N ASP A 247 -8.19 10.65 14.88
CA ASP A 247 -7.77 11.69 15.80
C ASP A 247 -7.41 10.98 17.12
N SER A 248 -6.27 11.28 17.71
CA SER A 248 -5.82 10.77 19.01
C SER A 248 -6.79 11.02 20.20
N GLY A 249 -8.02 11.32 19.89
CA GLY A 249 -9.17 11.34 20.77
C GLY A 249 -9.90 10.00 20.72
N ILE A 250 -10.16 9.44 21.86
CA ILE A 250 -11.01 8.28 22.06
C ILE A 250 -12.29 8.48 21.25
N CYS A 251 -12.53 7.66 20.24
CA CYS A 251 -13.87 7.47 19.70
C CYS A 251 -14.63 6.68 20.76
N GLU A 252 -15.36 7.38 21.65
CA GLU A 252 -16.32 6.77 22.55
C GLU A 252 -17.51 6.21 21.79
#